data_8061f9276dcf5ddf2fef93c390b786df
#
_entry.id   8061f9276dcf5ddf2fef93c390b786df
#
_cell.length_a   1.000
_cell.length_b   1.000
_cell.length_c   1.000
_cell.angle_alpha   90.00
_cell.angle_beta   90.00
_cell.angle_gamma   90.00
#
_symmetry.space_group_name_H-M   'P 1'
#
loop_
_entity.id
_entity.type
_entity.pdbx_description
1 polymer ?
#
loop_
_entity_poly.entity_id
_entity_poly.type
_entity_poly.pdbx_seq_one_letter_code
_entity_poly.pdbx_strand_id
1 'polypeptide(L)'
;RLKGLTKQEAEGRVRKWFERLDILPWWEKKVEELSKGMQQKVQFICTVIHEPKLLIFDEPFSGFDPVNAETLKQEILRLRDNGTTLILSTHNMQSVEELCDSIALIDHARVVLAGRTEEVRRAHSKGTALIRYDGQLTSEELTRLAPIEHEQNEWGGTIRLPLSEGEDLRHPLSLLPQTLKIRHAEHEYPSMHEIFLQTVQSTSQEHE
;
A
#
# COMPACT_ATOMS: atom_id res chain seq x y z
N ARG A 1 11.37 28.38 -17.04
CA ARG A 1 12.12 28.41 -18.33
C ARG A 1 12.90 27.12 -18.57
N LEU A 2 13.55 26.54 -17.55
CA LEU A 2 14.35 25.30 -17.70
C LEU A 2 13.53 24.03 -18.07
N LYS A 3 12.23 24.07 -17.84
CA LYS A 3 11.30 22.96 -18.12
C LYS A 3 10.30 23.28 -19.23
N GLY A 4 10.59 24.28 -20.10
CA GLY A 4 9.77 24.63 -21.25
C GLY A 4 8.54 25.49 -20.94
N LEU A 5 8.28 25.88 -19.70
CA LEU A 5 7.15 26.70 -19.29
C LEU A 5 7.48 28.22 -19.44
N THR A 6 6.53 28.99 -19.89
CA THR A 6 6.55 30.46 -19.76
C THR A 6 6.35 30.86 -18.30
N LYS A 7 6.71 32.10 -17.93
CA LYS A 7 6.50 32.60 -16.56
C LYS A 7 5.02 32.55 -16.17
N GLN A 8 4.14 32.98 -17.05
CA GLN A 8 2.70 33.03 -16.79
C GLN A 8 2.10 31.61 -16.61
N GLU A 9 2.50 30.66 -17.44
CA GLU A 9 2.07 29.27 -17.29
C GLU A 9 2.58 28.67 -15.97
N ALA A 10 3.84 28.89 -15.62
CA ALA A 10 4.42 28.41 -14.39
C ALA A 10 3.69 28.98 -13.16
N GLU A 11 3.47 30.30 -13.11
CA GLU A 11 2.72 30.97 -12.03
C GLU A 11 1.30 30.41 -11.89
N GLY A 12 0.58 30.24 -12.99
CA GLY A 12 -0.76 29.67 -12.99
C GLY A 12 -0.80 28.21 -12.48
N ARG A 13 0.19 27.38 -12.87
CA ARG A 13 0.29 26.00 -12.40
C ARG A 13 0.72 25.92 -10.93
N VAL A 14 1.69 26.73 -10.50
CA VAL A 14 2.10 26.79 -9.09
C VAL A 14 0.90 27.16 -8.21
N ARG A 15 0.12 28.17 -8.60
CA ARG A 15 -1.05 28.62 -7.84
C ARG A 15 -2.06 27.48 -7.65
N LYS A 16 -2.38 26.75 -8.72
CA LYS A 16 -3.27 25.58 -8.66
C LYS A 16 -2.75 24.49 -7.69
N TRP A 17 -1.44 24.25 -7.70
CA TRP A 17 -0.81 23.29 -6.77
C TRP A 17 -0.82 23.79 -5.32
N PHE A 18 -0.60 25.10 -5.10
CA PHE A 18 -0.69 25.70 -3.77
C PHE A 18 -2.10 25.62 -3.19
N GLU A 19 -3.13 25.84 -4.00
CA GLU A 19 -4.54 25.65 -3.61
C GLU A 19 -4.82 24.20 -3.27
N ARG A 20 -4.34 23.27 -4.10
CA ARG A 20 -4.59 21.83 -3.93
C ARG A 20 -3.92 21.22 -2.70
N LEU A 21 -2.72 21.68 -2.36
CA LEU A 21 -1.98 21.22 -1.19
C LEU A 21 -2.25 22.03 0.07
N ASP A 22 -3.22 22.97 0.01
CA ASP A 22 -3.61 23.87 1.10
C ASP A 22 -2.42 24.68 1.66
N ILE A 23 -1.63 25.27 0.76
CA ILE A 23 -0.46 26.09 1.10
C ILE A 23 -0.50 27.48 0.48
N LEU A 24 -1.65 27.90 -0.06
CA LEU A 24 -1.83 29.22 -0.67
C LEU A 24 -1.49 30.39 0.27
N PRO A 25 -1.78 30.34 1.60
CA PRO A 25 -1.41 31.40 2.52
C PRO A 25 0.10 31.68 2.64
N TRP A 26 0.93 30.81 2.04
CA TRP A 26 2.38 30.93 2.12
C TRP A 26 3.02 31.38 0.81
N TRP A 27 2.20 31.83 -0.13
CA TRP A 27 2.65 32.30 -1.44
C TRP A 27 3.77 33.34 -1.39
N GLU A 28 3.71 34.28 -0.44
CA GLU A 28 4.69 35.35 -0.27
C GLU A 28 5.85 34.98 0.68
N LYS A 29 5.81 33.79 1.30
CA LYS A 29 6.86 33.36 2.21
C LYS A 29 8.10 32.90 1.47
N LYS A 30 9.25 33.14 2.08
CA LYS A 30 10.50 32.54 1.61
C LYS A 30 10.55 31.08 1.99
N VAL A 31 11.20 30.24 1.19
CA VAL A 31 11.33 28.79 1.45
C VAL A 31 11.99 28.52 2.81
N GLU A 32 12.92 29.37 3.23
CA GLU A 32 13.62 29.28 4.52
C GLU A 32 12.71 29.48 5.73
N GLU A 33 11.57 30.15 5.56
CA GLU A 33 10.56 30.40 6.60
C GLU A 33 9.54 29.26 6.72
N LEU A 34 9.61 28.27 5.82
CA LEU A 34 8.71 27.14 5.77
C LEU A 34 9.19 26.02 6.69
N SER A 35 8.26 25.31 7.33
CA SER A 35 8.58 24.07 8.05
C SER A 35 9.10 23.00 7.07
N LYS A 36 9.79 21.99 7.57
CA LYS A 36 10.34 20.89 6.76
C LYS A 36 9.28 20.24 5.87
N GLY A 37 8.10 19.90 6.43
CA GLY A 37 7.01 19.31 5.66
C GLY A 37 6.47 20.23 4.56
N MET A 38 6.50 21.55 4.79
CA MET A 38 6.08 22.52 3.78
C MET A 38 7.11 22.68 2.68
N GLN A 39 8.39 22.67 3.01
CA GLN A 39 9.47 22.68 2.02
C GLN A 39 9.36 21.43 1.12
N GLN A 40 9.03 20.28 1.68
CA GLN A 40 8.79 19.05 0.92
C GLN A 40 7.60 19.18 -0.04
N LYS A 41 6.47 19.79 0.38
CA LYS A 41 5.35 20.08 -0.52
C LYS A 41 5.78 20.99 -1.68
N VAL A 42 6.55 22.05 -1.41
CA VAL A 42 7.08 22.93 -2.45
C VAL A 42 8.03 22.17 -3.39
N GLN A 43 8.91 21.34 -2.85
CA GLN A 43 9.80 20.47 -3.64
C GLN A 43 9.02 19.53 -4.56
N PHE A 44 7.96 18.91 -4.04
CA PHE A 44 7.07 18.07 -4.84
C PHE A 44 6.46 18.87 -5.99
N ILE A 45 5.91 20.07 -5.72
CA ILE A 45 5.35 20.93 -6.76
C ILE A 45 6.38 21.22 -7.85
N CYS A 46 7.61 21.58 -7.47
CA CYS A 46 8.69 21.85 -8.44
C CYS A 46 9.00 20.64 -9.32
N THR A 47 8.82 19.42 -8.78
CA THR A 47 9.05 18.17 -9.51
C THR A 47 7.94 17.87 -10.51
N VAL A 48 6.69 18.21 -10.22
CA VAL A 48 5.53 17.79 -11.03
C VAL A 48 4.95 18.90 -11.93
N ILE A 49 5.29 20.18 -11.68
CA ILE A 49 4.66 21.34 -12.32
C ILE A 49 4.75 21.35 -13.86
N HIS A 50 5.78 20.72 -14.41
CA HIS A 50 6.01 20.67 -15.86
C HIS A 50 5.35 19.45 -16.53
N GLU A 51 4.51 18.70 -15.77
CA GLU A 51 3.75 17.55 -16.24
C GLU A 51 4.64 16.50 -16.94
N PRO A 52 5.65 15.97 -16.25
CA PRO A 52 6.57 15.00 -16.82
C PRO A 52 5.85 13.67 -17.11
N LYS A 53 6.31 12.96 -18.14
CA LYS A 53 5.83 11.59 -18.45
C LYS A 53 6.36 10.54 -17.49
N LEU A 54 7.50 10.81 -16.86
CA LEU A 54 8.15 9.94 -15.89
C LEU A 54 8.54 10.74 -14.65
N LEU A 55 8.17 10.23 -13.49
CA LEU A 55 8.56 10.74 -12.18
C LEU A 55 9.33 9.65 -11.43
N ILE A 56 10.43 10.02 -10.83
CA ILE A 56 11.22 9.16 -9.94
C ILE A 56 11.24 9.82 -8.57
N PHE A 57 10.71 9.12 -7.57
CA PHE A 57 10.68 9.54 -6.19
C PHE A 57 11.55 8.63 -5.33
N ASP A 58 12.37 9.22 -4.50
CA ASP A 58 13.15 8.56 -3.48
C ASP A 58 12.60 8.93 -2.11
N GLU A 59 12.03 7.94 -1.39
CA GLU A 59 11.39 8.11 -0.07
C GLU A 59 10.47 9.33 0.02
N PRO A 60 9.47 9.50 -0.85
CA PRO A 60 8.71 10.76 -0.98
C PRO A 60 7.88 11.10 0.26
N PHE A 61 7.61 10.14 1.15
CA PHE A 61 6.80 10.34 2.36
C PHE A 61 7.64 10.51 3.62
N SER A 62 8.96 10.39 3.51
CA SER A 62 9.86 10.49 4.66
C SER A 62 9.79 11.89 5.29
N GLY A 63 9.53 11.93 6.60
CA GLY A 63 9.47 13.17 7.37
C GLY A 63 8.15 13.95 7.26
N PHE A 64 7.15 13.43 6.58
CA PHE A 64 5.78 13.93 6.67
C PHE A 64 5.05 13.37 7.89
N ASP A 65 4.15 14.15 8.47
CA ASP A 65 3.12 13.62 9.34
C ASP A 65 2.09 12.80 8.54
N PRO A 66 1.30 11.93 9.18
CA PRO A 66 0.37 11.04 8.48
C PRO A 66 -0.63 11.74 7.56
N VAL A 67 -1.12 12.92 7.94
CA VAL A 67 -2.14 13.66 7.16
C VAL A 67 -1.52 14.22 5.88
N ASN A 68 -0.33 14.82 6.00
CA ASN A 68 0.38 15.35 4.84
C ASN A 68 0.91 14.24 3.93
N ALA A 69 1.35 13.10 4.50
CA ALA A 69 1.73 11.92 3.72
C ALA A 69 0.56 11.39 2.88
N GLU A 70 -0.64 11.29 3.49
CA GLU A 70 -1.84 10.84 2.77
C GLU A 70 -2.23 11.82 1.65
N THR A 71 -2.19 13.13 1.91
CA THR A 71 -2.45 14.14 0.88
C THR A 71 -1.49 13.99 -0.32
N LEU A 72 -0.21 13.80 -0.05
CA LEU A 72 0.80 13.61 -1.10
C LEU A 72 0.59 12.30 -1.86
N LYS A 73 0.23 11.23 -1.17
CA LYS A 73 -0.09 9.92 -1.75
C LYS A 73 -1.24 10.03 -2.76
N GLN A 74 -2.33 10.70 -2.39
CA GLN A 74 -3.46 10.93 -3.27
C GLN A 74 -3.08 11.73 -4.52
N GLU A 75 -2.21 12.71 -4.42
CA GLU A 75 -1.73 13.46 -5.57
C GLU A 75 -0.80 12.62 -6.48
N ILE A 76 0.02 11.75 -5.92
CA ILE A 76 0.84 10.80 -6.67
C ILE A 76 -0.05 9.81 -7.44
N LEU A 77 -1.06 9.21 -6.79
CA LEU A 77 -2.05 8.34 -7.43
C LEU A 77 -2.75 9.05 -8.59
N ARG A 78 -3.16 10.28 -8.38
CA ARG A 78 -3.79 11.10 -9.41
C ARG A 78 -2.89 11.36 -10.61
N LEU A 79 -1.59 11.61 -10.40
CA LEU A 79 -0.62 11.76 -11.49
C LEU A 79 -0.49 10.47 -12.29
N ARG A 80 -0.44 9.32 -11.62
CA ARG A 80 -0.47 7.99 -12.23
C ARG A 80 -1.72 7.80 -13.10
N ASP A 81 -2.88 8.07 -12.55
CA ASP A 81 -4.17 7.90 -13.22
C ASP A 81 -4.33 8.81 -14.43
N ASN A 82 -3.61 9.95 -14.45
CA ASN A 82 -3.49 10.83 -15.59
C ASN A 82 -2.38 10.41 -16.60
N GLY A 83 -1.81 9.22 -16.45
CA GLY A 83 -0.87 8.64 -17.40
C GLY A 83 0.61 8.94 -17.16
N THR A 84 0.98 9.50 -15.99
CA THR A 84 2.38 9.65 -15.62
C THR A 84 2.95 8.30 -15.15
N THR A 85 4.07 7.88 -15.70
CA THR A 85 4.81 6.72 -15.21
C THR A 85 5.54 7.09 -13.92
N LEU A 86 5.43 6.25 -12.89
CA LEU A 86 6.04 6.48 -11.59
C LEU A 86 7.08 5.39 -11.28
N ILE A 87 8.22 5.80 -10.76
CA ILE A 87 9.18 4.94 -10.08
C ILE A 87 9.31 5.47 -8.65
N LEU A 88 9.14 4.58 -7.69
CA LEU A 88 9.14 4.90 -6.27
C LEU A 88 10.15 4.00 -5.56
N SER A 89 11.15 4.58 -4.89
CA SER A 89 11.94 3.85 -3.90
C SER A 89 11.40 4.13 -2.51
N THR A 90 11.17 3.07 -1.73
CA THR A 90 10.71 3.17 -0.35
C THR A 90 10.99 1.88 0.42
N HIS A 91 11.17 2.01 1.74
CA HIS A 91 11.17 0.90 2.68
C HIS A 91 9.82 0.69 3.38
N ASN A 92 8.83 1.53 3.08
CA ASN A 92 7.48 1.40 3.63
C ASN A 92 6.63 0.47 2.76
N MET A 93 6.48 -0.78 3.22
CA MET A 93 5.76 -1.83 2.49
C MET A 93 4.27 -1.54 2.32
N GLN A 94 3.65 -0.80 3.23
CA GLN A 94 2.26 -0.35 3.06
C GLN A 94 2.13 0.60 1.86
N SER A 95 3.06 1.54 1.71
CA SER A 95 3.08 2.42 0.53
C SER A 95 3.31 1.66 -0.77
N VAL A 96 4.08 0.56 -0.73
CA VAL A 96 4.25 -0.33 -1.89
C VAL A 96 2.91 -0.95 -2.29
N GLU A 97 2.16 -1.51 -1.34
CA GLU A 97 0.85 -2.15 -1.61
C GLU A 97 -0.18 -1.16 -2.16
N GLU A 98 -0.17 0.07 -1.65
CA GLU A 98 -1.17 1.08 -2.01
C GLU A 98 -0.87 1.79 -3.34
N LEU A 99 0.40 1.92 -3.72
CA LEU A 99 0.82 2.76 -4.84
C LEU A 99 1.38 2.00 -6.04
N CYS A 100 1.96 0.80 -5.82
CA CYS A 100 2.78 0.15 -6.83
C CYS A 100 2.04 -1.02 -7.50
N ASP A 101 1.90 -0.96 -8.83
CA ASP A 101 1.39 -2.08 -9.62
C ASP A 101 2.41 -3.22 -9.73
N SER A 102 3.71 -2.88 -9.69
CA SER A 102 4.83 -3.81 -9.78
C SER A 102 5.95 -3.40 -8.85
N ILE A 103 6.72 -4.37 -8.40
CA ILE A 103 7.83 -4.19 -7.48
C ILE A 103 9.12 -4.83 -7.98
N ALA A 104 10.22 -4.33 -7.48
CA ALA A 104 11.52 -5.00 -7.50
C ALA A 104 12.18 -4.81 -6.13
N LEU A 105 12.36 -5.90 -5.39
CA LEU A 105 13.07 -5.91 -4.12
C LEU A 105 14.56 -6.11 -4.37
N ILE A 106 15.35 -5.18 -3.86
CA ILE A 106 16.81 -5.19 -4.01
C ILE A 106 17.44 -5.47 -2.65
N ASP A 107 18.24 -6.51 -2.57
CA ASP A 107 19.04 -6.85 -1.42
C ASP A 107 20.47 -7.19 -1.88
N HIS A 108 21.49 -6.70 -1.15
CA HIS A 108 22.91 -6.88 -1.48
C HIS A 108 23.24 -6.63 -2.97
N ALA A 109 22.69 -5.54 -3.54
CA ALA A 109 22.83 -5.14 -4.94
C ALA A 109 22.29 -6.18 -5.96
N ARG A 110 21.39 -7.08 -5.56
CA ARG A 110 20.71 -8.05 -6.42
C ARG A 110 19.21 -7.88 -6.32
N VAL A 111 18.53 -8.09 -7.41
CA VAL A 111 17.05 -8.20 -7.40
C VAL A 111 16.70 -9.59 -6.88
N VAL A 112 16.15 -9.66 -5.67
CA VAL A 112 15.78 -10.91 -4.99
C VAL A 112 14.31 -11.28 -5.22
N LEU A 113 13.47 -10.30 -5.57
CA LEU A 113 12.07 -10.51 -5.90
C LEU A 113 11.62 -9.41 -6.87
N ALA A 114 10.90 -9.78 -7.93
CA ALA A 114 10.29 -8.83 -8.85
C ALA A 114 9.01 -9.39 -9.46
N GLY A 115 8.05 -8.52 -9.74
CA GLY A 115 6.79 -8.90 -10.38
C GLY A 115 5.67 -7.91 -10.08
N ARG A 116 4.46 -8.22 -10.58
CA ARG A 116 3.26 -7.46 -10.19
C ARG A 116 2.97 -7.71 -8.72
N THR A 117 2.68 -6.65 -7.98
CA THR A 117 2.44 -6.70 -6.53
C THR A 117 1.39 -7.75 -6.15
N GLU A 118 0.30 -7.80 -6.91
CA GLU A 118 -0.76 -8.78 -6.67
C GLU A 118 -0.33 -10.23 -6.96
N GLU A 119 0.40 -10.46 -8.05
CA GLU A 119 0.92 -11.79 -8.42
C GLU A 119 1.95 -12.29 -7.39
N VAL A 120 2.83 -11.40 -6.94
CA VAL A 120 3.80 -11.71 -5.88
C VAL A 120 3.08 -12.13 -4.60
N ARG A 121 2.04 -11.40 -4.17
CA ARG A 121 1.26 -11.75 -2.97
C ARG A 121 0.54 -13.08 -3.14
N ARG A 122 -0.04 -13.35 -4.31
CA ARG A 122 -0.69 -14.64 -4.61
C ARG A 122 0.30 -15.81 -4.57
N ALA A 123 1.48 -15.64 -5.16
CA ALA A 123 2.51 -16.68 -5.19
C ALA A 123 3.03 -17.04 -3.78
N HIS A 124 2.95 -16.12 -2.82
CA HIS A 124 3.33 -16.34 -1.42
C HIS A 124 2.14 -16.69 -0.52
N SER A 125 0.95 -16.89 -1.09
CA SER A 125 -0.24 -17.29 -0.33
C SER A 125 -0.03 -18.66 0.33
N LYS A 126 -0.47 -18.76 1.59
CA LYS A 126 -0.50 -20.03 2.34
C LYS A 126 -1.80 -20.80 2.13
N GLY A 127 -2.67 -20.36 1.23
CA GLY A 127 -3.98 -20.96 1.04
C GLY A 127 -4.85 -20.83 2.29
N THR A 128 -5.23 -19.60 2.62
CA THR A 128 -6.04 -19.30 3.81
C THR A 128 -7.26 -18.48 3.43
N ALA A 129 -8.43 -18.87 3.97
CA ALA A 129 -9.64 -18.06 3.95
C ALA A 129 -9.78 -17.33 5.29
N LEU A 130 -9.82 -15.98 5.25
CA LEU A 130 -10.15 -15.15 6.39
C LEU A 130 -11.65 -14.87 6.37
N ILE A 131 -12.37 -15.26 7.45
CA ILE A 131 -13.81 -15.05 7.55
C ILE A 131 -14.11 -14.34 8.88
N ARG A 132 -14.84 -13.22 8.79
CA ARG A 132 -15.37 -12.48 9.94
C ARG A 132 -16.87 -12.71 10.04
N TYR A 133 -17.38 -12.97 11.22
CA TYR A 133 -18.77 -13.35 11.43
C TYR A 133 -19.33 -12.77 12.75
N ASP A 134 -20.66 -12.61 12.80
CA ASP A 134 -21.39 -12.42 14.05
C ASP A 134 -22.01 -13.76 14.49
N GLY A 135 -22.14 -13.94 15.80
CA GLY A 135 -22.62 -15.16 16.44
C GLY A 135 -21.49 -15.89 17.15
N GLN A 136 -21.75 -17.12 17.55
CA GLN A 136 -20.81 -17.91 18.33
C GLN A 136 -20.58 -19.26 17.67
N LEU A 137 -19.32 -19.68 17.62
CA LEU A 137 -18.93 -21.04 17.28
C LEU A 137 -18.73 -21.83 18.56
N THR A 138 -19.32 -23.00 18.61
CA THR A 138 -19.14 -23.95 19.73
C THR A 138 -17.79 -24.69 19.62
N SER A 139 -17.33 -25.25 20.73
CA SER A 139 -16.08 -26.02 20.72
C SER A 139 -16.15 -27.23 19.77
N GLU A 140 -17.32 -27.82 19.58
CA GLU A 140 -17.55 -28.95 18.66
C GLU A 140 -17.41 -28.49 17.20
N GLU A 141 -18.01 -27.34 16.85
CA GLU A 141 -17.91 -26.75 15.52
C GLU A 141 -16.48 -26.33 15.19
N LEU A 142 -15.75 -25.76 16.14
CA LEU A 142 -14.34 -25.41 15.98
C LEU A 142 -13.47 -26.65 15.75
N THR A 143 -13.74 -27.75 16.51
CA THR A 143 -13.03 -29.00 16.30
C THR A 143 -13.26 -29.58 14.90
N ARG A 144 -14.50 -29.48 14.39
CA ARG A 144 -14.85 -29.91 13.02
C ARG A 144 -14.23 -29.07 11.95
N LEU A 145 -14.21 -27.71 12.13
CA LEU A 145 -13.67 -26.78 11.18
C LEU A 145 -12.15 -26.80 11.10
N ALA A 146 -11.47 -27.25 12.17
CA ALA A 146 -10.03 -27.31 12.29
C ALA A 146 -9.32 -26.04 11.81
N PRO A 147 -9.65 -24.86 12.36
CA PRO A 147 -9.10 -23.61 11.90
C PRO A 147 -7.59 -23.50 12.14
N ILE A 148 -6.90 -22.77 11.27
CA ILE A 148 -5.50 -22.36 11.47
C ILE A 148 -5.41 -21.43 12.67
N GLU A 149 -6.37 -20.50 12.77
CA GLU A 149 -6.47 -19.52 13.84
C GLU A 149 -7.94 -19.14 14.05
N HIS A 150 -8.30 -18.86 15.30
CA HIS A 150 -9.65 -18.45 15.66
C HIS A 150 -9.62 -17.49 16.85
N GLU A 151 -10.30 -16.37 16.69
CA GLU A 151 -10.57 -15.41 17.76
C GLU A 151 -12.06 -15.12 17.81
N GLN A 152 -12.65 -15.10 19.00
CA GLN A 152 -14.09 -14.85 19.16
C GLN A 152 -14.34 -14.09 20.47
N ASN A 153 -15.30 -13.18 20.45
CA ASN A 153 -15.84 -12.46 21.60
C ASN A 153 -17.35 -12.64 21.68
N GLU A 154 -18.03 -11.95 22.58
CA GLU A 154 -19.49 -12.07 22.79
C GLU A 154 -20.35 -11.69 21.57
N TRP A 155 -19.81 -10.93 20.60
CA TRP A 155 -20.53 -10.43 19.44
C TRP A 155 -20.28 -11.25 18.16
N GLY A 156 -19.12 -11.86 18.05
CA GLY A 156 -18.70 -12.60 16.88
C GLY A 156 -17.22 -12.90 16.90
N GLY A 157 -16.66 -13.20 15.73
CA GLY A 157 -15.25 -13.56 15.66
C GLY A 157 -14.65 -13.49 14.27
N THR A 158 -13.38 -13.86 14.25
CA THR A 158 -12.57 -14.06 13.05
C THR A 158 -12.05 -15.49 13.05
N ILE A 159 -12.19 -16.18 11.93
CA ILE A 159 -11.68 -17.53 11.74
C ILE A 159 -10.85 -17.60 10.46
N ARG A 160 -9.70 -18.29 10.53
CA ARG A 160 -8.84 -18.62 9.41
C ARG A 160 -8.94 -20.10 9.10
N LEU A 161 -9.48 -20.40 7.92
CA LEU A 161 -9.61 -21.78 7.46
C LEU A 161 -8.60 -22.10 6.35
N PRO A 162 -8.05 -23.33 6.33
CA PRO A 162 -7.18 -23.73 5.24
C PRO A 162 -7.95 -23.80 3.92
N LEU A 163 -7.30 -23.39 2.83
CA LEU A 163 -7.76 -23.51 1.46
C LEU A 163 -6.78 -24.32 0.66
N SER A 164 -7.26 -25.26 -0.14
CA SER A 164 -6.46 -25.92 -1.14
C SER A 164 -6.15 -25.00 -2.32
N GLU A 165 -5.11 -25.31 -3.07
CA GLU A 165 -4.74 -24.52 -4.25
C GLU A 165 -5.90 -24.50 -5.27
N GLY A 166 -6.30 -23.28 -5.67
CA GLY A 166 -7.42 -23.07 -6.60
C GLY A 166 -8.82 -23.23 -6.00
N GLU A 167 -8.93 -23.48 -4.70
CA GLU A 167 -10.21 -23.63 -4.01
C GLU A 167 -10.93 -22.29 -3.85
N ASP A 168 -12.25 -22.30 -4.09
CA ASP A 168 -13.13 -21.14 -3.96
C ASP A 168 -13.58 -20.95 -2.51
N LEU A 169 -13.79 -19.73 -2.08
CA LEU A 169 -14.31 -19.38 -0.75
C LEU A 169 -15.68 -20.01 -0.45
N ARG A 170 -16.43 -20.43 -1.45
CA ARG A 170 -17.72 -21.13 -1.27
C ARG A 170 -17.57 -22.40 -0.44
N HIS A 171 -16.47 -23.12 -0.60
CA HIS A 171 -16.26 -24.34 0.17
C HIS A 171 -16.11 -24.06 1.68
N PRO A 172 -15.14 -23.27 2.17
CA PRO A 172 -15.03 -22.98 3.59
C PRO A 172 -16.28 -22.30 4.16
N LEU A 173 -16.95 -21.44 3.38
CA LEU A 173 -18.22 -20.84 3.80
C LEU A 173 -19.34 -21.86 3.99
N SER A 174 -19.39 -22.93 3.19
CA SER A 174 -20.38 -24.00 3.32
C SER A 174 -20.18 -24.88 4.56
N LEU A 175 -19.00 -24.88 5.13
CA LEU A 175 -18.68 -25.61 6.35
C LEU A 175 -19.16 -24.90 7.61
N LEU A 176 -19.39 -23.59 7.53
CA LEU A 176 -19.84 -22.78 8.67
C LEU A 176 -21.31 -23.02 8.99
N PRO A 177 -21.69 -22.96 10.28
CA PRO A 177 -23.08 -23.02 10.69
C PRO A 177 -23.92 -21.91 10.07
N GLN A 178 -25.13 -22.24 9.61
CA GLN A 178 -26.07 -21.25 9.04
C GLN A 178 -26.57 -20.23 10.07
N THR A 179 -26.32 -20.47 11.35
CA THR A 179 -26.64 -19.56 12.46
C THR A 179 -25.72 -18.34 12.50
N LEU A 180 -24.55 -18.43 11.86
CA LEU A 180 -23.62 -17.32 11.79
C LEU A 180 -24.01 -16.34 10.71
N LYS A 181 -23.82 -15.06 10.99
CA LYS A 181 -23.95 -14.00 9.99
C LYS A 181 -22.57 -13.60 9.48
N ILE A 182 -22.25 -14.01 8.26
CA ILE A 182 -20.97 -13.68 7.65
C ILE A 182 -20.93 -12.18 7.32
N ARG A 183 -19.91 -11.49 7.84
CA ARG A 183 -19.64 -10.07 7.61
C ARG A 183 -18.67 -9.85 6.48
N HIS A 184 -17.65 -10.70 6.41
CA HIS A 184 -16.57 -10.60 5.44
C HIS A 184 -15.98 -11.97 5.20
N ALA A 185 -15.58 -12.24 3.96
CA ALA A 185 -14.81 -13.43 3.62
C ALA A 185 -13.88 -13.09 2.45
N GLU A 186 -12.61 -13.43 2.59
CA GLU A 186 -11.59 -13.18 1.56
C GLU A 186 -10.53 -14.28 1.54
N HIS A 187 -9.85 -14.41 0.39
CA HIS A 187 -8.57 -15.11 0.34
C HIS A 187 -7.53 -14.24 1.05
N GLU A 188 -6.91 -14.78 2.10
CA GLU A 188 -5.87 -14.06 2.82
C GLU A 188 -4.54 -14.20 2.06
N TYR A 189 -4.02 -13.08 1.61
CA TYR A 189 -2.69 -12.99 1.02
C TYR A 189 -1.74 -12.33 2.00
N PRO A 190 -0.49 -12.79 2.10
CA PRO A 190 0.50 -12.14 2.95
C PRO A 190 0.69 -10.68 2.53
N SER A 191 0.98 -9.84 3.50
CA SER A 191 1.38 -8.46 3.25
C SER A 191 2.74 -8.41 2.55
N MET A 192 3.02 -7.31 1.83
CA MET A 192 4.35 -7.10 1.27
C MET A 192 5.43 -7.04 2.35
N HIS A 193 5.08 -6.62 3.57
CA HIS A 193 5.98 -6.64 4.71
C HIS A 193 6.38 -8.07 5.12
N GLU A 194 5.42 -8.98 5.21
CA GLU A 194 5.69 -10.40 5.52
C GLU A 194 6.52 -11.06 4.43
N ILE A 195 6.21 -10.79 3.16
CA ILE A 195 6.98 -11.30 2.01
C ILE A 195 8.42 -10.78 2.05
N PHE A 196 8.59 -9.47 2.33
CA PHE A 196 9.90 -8.85 2.48
C PHE A 196 10.73 -9.56 3.55
N LEU A 197 10.19 -9.75 4.75
CA LEU A 197 10.89 -10.41 5.85
C LEU A 197 11.29 -11.85 5.50
N GLN A 198 10.39 -12.62 4.89
CA GLN A 198 10.66 -14.00 4.46
C GLN A 198 11.76 -14.04 3.40
N THR A 199 11.71 -13.16 2.41
CA THR A 199 12.69 -13.12 1.31
C THR A 199 14.09 -12.78 1.81
N VAL A 200 14.21 -11.74 2.66
CA VAL A 200 15.50 -11.32 3.19
C VAL A 200 16.10 -12.38 4.13
N GLN A 201 15.28 -13.03 4.97
CA GLN A 201 15.76 -14.11 5.84
C GLN A 201 16.26 -15.32 5.04
N SER A 202 15.60 -15.70 3.96
CA SER A 202 16.03 -16.80 3.10
C SER A 202 17.35 -16.48 2.40
N THR A 203 17.51 -15.25 1.90
CA THR A 203 18.75 -14.82 1.24
C THR A 203 19.94 -14.79 2.22
N SER A 204 19.71 -14.44 3.49
CA SER A 204 20.76 -14.41 4.51
C SER A 204 21.28 -15.81 4.88
N GLN A 205 20.41 -16.83 4.82
CA GLN A 205 20.79 -18.24 5.10
C GLN A 205 21.56 -18.91 3.96
N GLU A 206 21.44 -18.41 2.73
CA GLU A 206 22.18 -18.93 1.57
C GLU A 206 23.63 -18.39 1.50
N HIS A 207 23.97 -17.41 2.32
CA HIS A 207 25.28 -16.75 2.35
C HIS A 207 26.14 -17.09 3.58
N GLU A 208 25.63 -17.93 4.51
CA GLU A 208 26.40 -18.56 5.59
C GLU A 208 26.87 -19.96 5.18
#